data_64f28fcae6c7097af5206317b1d715e5
#
_entry.id   64f28fcae6c7097af5206317b1d715e5
#
_cell.length_a   1.000
_cell.length_b   1.000
_cell.length_c   1.000
_cell.angle_alpha   90.00
_cell.angle_beta   90.00
_cell.angle_gamma   90.00
#
_symmetry.space_group_name_H-M   'P 1'
#
loop_
_entity.id
_entity.type
_entity.pdbx_description
1 polymer ?
#
loop_
_entity_poly.entity_id
_entity_poly.type
_entity_poly.pdbx_seq_one_letter_code
_entity_poly.pdbx_strand_id
1 'polypeptide(L)'
;PSLSYNSEKISVSFEKGLAYKFFDDGKVSIAASIKPNLRPYKSSYSTDLAGMKRSTFYDGVLNVSYQMSRGLKAKLAIGNELTTEHNGNGADLSLNQFIPIFGQPIIFTAGARWYDSNRANYFYGVNSSEVSGQRTEYAPGSTTLPYLSINTFHPINTHTNLFAGVNFNFFPSNVVNSPIVKRKSSASVVIGLNYNF
;
A
#
# COMPACT_ATOMS: atom_id res chain seq x y z
N PRO A 1 -5.38 3.69 17.41
CA PRO A 1 -6.56 4.37 16.89
C PRO A 1 -6.18 5.14 15.62
N SER A 2 -6.95 4.99 14.55
CA SER A 2 -6.79 5.79 13.34
C SER A 2 -7.89 6.85 13.33
N LEU A 3 -7.50 8.12 13.34
CA LEU A 3 -8.42 9.22 13.12
C LEU A 3 -8.52 9.48 11.61
N SER A 4 -9.75 9.70 11.13
CA SER A 4 -9.98 10.13 9.76
C SER A 4 -11.00 11.27 9.73
N TYR A 5 -10.76 12.21 8.84
CA TYR A 5 -11.68 13.28 8.48
C TYR A 5 -12.02 13.15 7.00
N ASN A 6 -13.31 13.23 6.67
CA ASN A 6 -13.77 13.15 5.29
C ASN A 6 -14.82 14.25 5.05
N SER A 7 -14.58 15.07 4.03
CA SER A 7 -15.55 15.98 3.44
C SER A 7 -15.75 15.64 1.97
N GLU A 8 -16.57 16.41 1.27
CA GLU A 8 -16.79 16.22 -0.18
C GLU A 8 -15.51 16.25 -1.00
N LYS A 9 -14.55 17.13 -0.65
CA LYS A 9 -13.32 17.36 -1.41
C LYS A 9 -12.05 16.97 -0.67
N ILE A 10 -12.03 17.00 0.66
CA ILE A 10 -10.82 16.78 1.45
C ILE A 10 -11.01 15.54 2.31
N SER A 11 -10.02 14.67 2.30
CA SER A 11 -9.93 13.56 3.25
C SER A 11 -8.55 13.53 3.89
N VAL A 12 -8.53 13.26 5.20
CA VAL A 12 -7.30 13.11 5.97
C VAL A 12 -7.39 11.82 6.76
N SER A 13 -6.38 10.96 6.64
CA SER A 13 -6.26 9.78 7.49
C SER A 13 -4.79 9.40 7.64
N PHE A 14 -4.46 8.69 8.71
CA PHE A 14 -3.08 8.22 8.90
C PHE A 14 -2.62 7.28 7.77
N GLU A 15 -3.52 6.45 7.24
CA GLU A 15 -3.21 5.48 6.21
C GLU A 15 -3.12 6.09 4.80
N LYS A 16 -4.03 7.02 4.49
CA LYS A 16 -4.16 7.60 3.15
C LYS A 16 -3.49 8.97 3.01
N GLY A 17 -3.07 9.56 4.13
CA GLY A 17 -2.54 10.91 4.17
C GLY A 17 -3.61 11.97 3.98
N LEU A 18 -3.19 13.12 3.43
CA LEU A 18 -4.06 14.22 3.02
C LEU A 18 -4.39 14.06 1.54
N ALA A 19 -5.66 14.00 1.19
CA ALA A 19 -6.11 13.92 -0.19
C ALA A 19 -7.11 15.03 -0.53
N TYR A 20 -6.98 15.55 -1.75
CA TYR A 20 -7.92 16.50 -2.35
C TYR A 20 -8.53 15.92 -3.62
N LYS A 21 -9.85 15.88 -3.67
CA LYS A 21 -10.62 15.38 -4.80
C LYS A 21 -10.97 16.53 -5.75
N PHE A 22 -10.44 16.48 -6.96
CA PHE A 22 -10.66 17.50 -8.00
C PHE A 22 -11.95 17.27 -8.76
N PHE A 23 -12.28 15.98 -9.00
CA PHE A 23 -13.38 15.60 -9.82
C PHE A 23 -14.06 14.35 -9.26
N ASP A 24 -15.38 14.31 -9.31
CA ASP A 24 -16.19 13.14 -8.95
C ASP A 24 -17.60 13.31 -9.56
N ASP A 25 -17.93 12.49 -10.54
CA ASP A 25 -19.26 12.44 -11.16
C ASP A 25 -20.03 11.15 -10.78
N GLY A 26 -19.53 10.42 -9.78
CA GLY A 26 -20.06 9.12 -9.35
C GLY A 26 -19.56 7.94 -10.18
N LYS A 27 -19.08 8.17 -11.40
CA LYS A 27 -18.49 7.14 -12.28
C LYS A 27 -16.96 7.24 -12.33
N VAL A 28 -16.44 8.44 -12.46
CA VAL A 28 -15.01 8.76 -12.42
C VAL A 28 -14.73 9.61 -11.21
N SER A 29 -13.64 9.34 -10.49
CA SER A 29 -13.14 10.21 -9.43
C SER A 29 -11.64 10.40 -9.60
N ILE A 30 -11.18 11.65 -9.47
CA ILE A 30 -9.77 12.03 -9.59
C ILE A 30 -9.38 12.82 -8.35
N ALA A 31 -8.31 12.39 -7.68
CA ALA A 31 -7.80 13.02 -6.48
C ALA A 31 -6.27 13.03 -6.47
N ALA A 32 -5.66 14.05 -5.87
CA ALA A 32 -4.26 14.01 -5.48
C ALA A 32 -4.14 13.85 -3.97
N SER A 33 -3.07 13.20 -3.54
CA SER A 33 -2.80 13.04 -2.11
C SER A 33 -1.31 13.12 -1.78
N ILE A 34 -1.01 13.50 -0.54
CA ILE A 34 0.31 13.34 0.07
C ILE A 34 0.16 12.21 1.08
N LYS A 35 0.82 11.09 0.79
CA LYS A 35 0.69 9.84 1.56
C LYS A 35 1.95 9.55 2.36
N PRO A 36 1.87 9.37 3.70
CA PRO A 36 2.98 8.86 4.48
C PRO A 36 3.19 7.36 4.20
N ASN A 37 4.43 6.96 4.04
CA ASN A 37 4.83 5.56 3.94
C ASN A 37 5.78 5.26 5.11
N LEU A 38 5.39 4.34 5.95
CA LEU A 38 6.24 3.88 7.03
C LEU A 38 7.46 3.16 6.45
N ARG A 39 8.58 3.22 7.17
CA ARG A 39 9.78 2.47 6.79
C ARG A 39 9.43 0.99 6.58
N PRO A 40 9.99 0.33 5.54
CA PRO A 40 9.66 -1.05 5.21
C PRO A 40 10.08 -2.04 6.29
N TYR A 41 11.15 -1.75 7.01
CA TYR A 41 11.67 -2.57 8.11
C TYR A 41 12.54 -1.75 9.09
N LYS A 42 12.84 -2.34 10.24
CA LYS A 42 13.87 -1.87 11.19
C LYS A 42 15.02 -2.86 11.17
N SER A 43 16.25 -2.36 11.31
CA SER A 43 17.45 -3.21 11.40
C SER A 43 17.41 -4.23 12.57
N SER A 44 16.63 -3.92 13.60
CA SER A 44 16.42 -4.80 14.76
C SER A 44 15.47 -5.99 14.52
N TYR A 45 14.80 -6.06 13.36
CA TYR A 45 13.85 -7.15 13.09
C TYR A 45 14.52 -8.47 12.75
N SER A 46 15.75 -8.44 12.23
CA SER A 46 16.53 -9.63 11.88
C SER A 46 18.00 -9.30 11.83
N THR A 47 18.86 -10.30 12.11
CA THR A 47 20.32 -10.22 11.91
C THR A 47 20.68 -9.91 10.45
N ASP A 48 19.89 -10.39 9.49
CA ASP A 48 20.08 -10.11 8.07
C ASP A 48 19.88 -8.62 7.72
N LEU A 49 19.19 -7.85 8.57
CA LEU A 49 18.94 -6.42 8.40
C LEU A 49 19.86 -5.54 9.25
N ALA A 50 20.78 -6.13 10.02
CA ALA A 50 21.67 -5.38 10.90
C ALA A 50 22.49 -4.34 10.12
N GLY A 51 22.48 -3.08 10.60
CA GLY A 51 23.18 -1.97 9.98
C GLY A 51 22.44 -1.30 8.80
N MET A 52 21.38 -1.89 8.25
CA MET A 52 20.57 -1.26 7.21
C MET A 52 19.67 -0.17 7.79
N LYS A 53 19.56 0.95 7.08
CA LYS A 53 18.73 2.08 7.49
C LYS A 53 17.66 2.36 6.43
N ARG A 54 16.42 2.46 6.88
CA ARG A 54 15.28 2.90 6.07
C ARG A 54 14.44 3.86 6.90
N SER A 55 14.01 4.94 6.28
CA SER A 55 13.22 6.01 6.91
C SER A 55 11.76 5.93 6.51
N THR A 56 10.91 6.66 7.19
CA THR A 56 9.57 7.00 6.73
C THR A 56 9.71 8.06 5.64
N PHE A 57 8.92 7.96 4.59
CA PHE A 57 8.93 8.88 3.46
C PHE A 57 7.51 9.27 3.05
N TYR A 58 7.38 10.27 2.21
CA TYR A 58 6.08 10.74 1.72
C TYR A 58 6.02 10.63 0.20
N ASP A 59 4.88 10.17 -0.30
CA ASP A 59 4.56 10.17 -1.74
C ASP A 59 3.55 11.27 -2.07
N GLY A 60 3.78 11.96 -3.19
CA GLY A 60 2.74 12.65 -3.93
C GLY A 60 2.05 11.65 -4.86
N VAL A 61 0.74 11.47 -4.74
CA VAL A 61 0.01 10.43 -5.47
C VAL A 61 -1.16 11.03 -6.23
N LEU A 62 -1.26 10.73 -7.52
CA LEU A 62 -2.46 10.94 -8.32
C LEU A 62 -3.29 9.65 -8.31
N ASN A 63 -4.55 9.76 -7.90
CA ASN A 63 -5.48 8.67 -7.80
C ASN A 63 -6.61 8.87 -8.82
N VAL A 64 -6.89 7.85 -9.62
CA VAL A 64 -8.01 7.78 -10.53
C VAL A 64 -8.82 6.54 -10.21
N SER A 65 -10.12 6.68 -10.07
CA SER A 65 -11.03 5.54 -9.94
C SER A 65 -12.15 5.60 -10.94
N TYR A 66 -12.57 4.43 -11.43
CA TYR A 66 -13.62 4.25 -12.40
C TYR A 66 -14.61 3.18 -11.96
N GLN A 67 -15.89 3.56 -11.83
CA GLN A 67 -16.97 2.62 -11.52
C GLN A 67 -17.36 1.89 -12.80
N MET A 68 -16.92 0.65 -12.98
CA MET A 68 -17.15 -0.17 -14.18
C MET A 68 -18.59 -0.69 -14.24
N SER A 69 -19.09 -1.16 -13.09
CA SER A 69 -20.47 -1.63 -12.93
C SER A 69 -20.88 -1.54 -11.46
N ARG A 70 -22.12 -1.90 -11.15
CA ARG A 70 -22.57 -1.95 -9.74
C ARG A 70 -21.70 -2.93 -8.94
N GLY A 71 -20.94 -2.38 -8.00
CA GLY A 71 -20.03 -3.15 -7.15
C GLY A 71 -18.61 -3.38 -7.69
N LEU A 72 -18.32 -3.11 -8.99
CA LEU A 72 -16.97 -3.28 -9.55
C LEU A 72 -16.33 -1.92 -9.84
N LYS A 73 -15.19 -1.65 -9.23
CA LYS A 73 -14.41 -0.41 -9.38
C LYS A 73 -12.96 -0.71 -9.75
N ALA A 74 -12.47 -0.08 -10.81
CA ALA A 74 -11.05 -0.02 -11.12
C ALA A 74 -10.41 1.19 -10.43
N LYS A 75 -9.17 1.04 -9.96
CA LYS A 75 -8.38 2.14 -9.38
C LYS A 75 -6.97 2.11 -9.95
N LEU A 76 -6.47 3.30 -10.27
CA LEU A 76 -5.08 3.55 -10.62
C LEU A 76 -4.53 4.63 -9.69
N ALA A 77 -3.40 4.35 -9.05
CA ALA A 77 -2.64 5.33 -8.30
C ALA A 77 -1.23 5.41 -8.89
N ILE A 78 -0.74 6.62 -9.16
CA ILE A 78 0.63 6.86 -9.62
C ILE A 78 1.27 7.80 -8.62
N GLY A 79 2.41 7.41 -8.07
CA GLY A 79 3.09 8.14 -7.01
C GLY A 79 4.57 8.37 -7.29
N ASN A 80 5.04 9.51 -6.81
CA ASN A 80 6.44 9.89 -6.78
C ASN A 80 6.82 10.23 -5.33
N GLU A 81 7.99 9.80 -4.91
CA GLU A 81 8.53 10.14 -3.59
C GLU A 81 8.93 11.62 -3.52
N LEU A 82 8.55 12.30 -2.42
CA LEU A 82 8.73 13.72 -2.20
C LEU A 82 9.88 14.09 -1.23
N THR A 83 10.42 13.11 -0.49
CA THR A 83 11.32 13.33 0.66
C THR A 83 12.78 12.99 0.37
N THR A 84 13.10 12.62 -0.86
CA THR A 84 14.47 12.29 -1.34
C THR A 84 15.16 11.11 -0.66
N GLU A 85 14.40 10.21 -0.02
CA GLU A 85 14.96 9.00 0.60
C GLU A 85 15.42 7.97 -0.45
N HIS A 86 14.70 7.89 -1.58
CA HIS A 86 15.04 6.98 -2.68
C HIS A 86 14.76 7.55 -4.08
N ASN A 87 14.08 8.70 -4.19
CA ASN A 87 13.74 9.36 -5.47
C ASN A 87 13.03 8.43 -6.47
N GLY A 88 12.21 7.50 -5.96
CA GLY A 88 11.59 6.46 -6.77
C GLY A 88 10.12 6.70 -7.02
N ASN A 89 9.63 6.06 -8.10
CA ASN A 89 8.24 6.11 -8.53
C ASN A 89 7.54 4.78 -8.27
N GLY A 90 6.21 4.84 -8.18
CA GLY A 90 5.38 3.65 -8.10
C GLY A 90 4.03 3.85 -8.74
N ALA A 91 3.41 2.76 -9.14
CA ALA A 91 2.04 2.72 -9.59
C ALA A 91 1.30 1.53 -8.95
N ASP A 92 0.01 1.69 -8.70
CA ASP A 92 -0.88 0.62 -8.21
C ASP A 92 -2.11 0.58 -9.10
N LEU A 93 -2.36 -0.57 -9.71
CA LEU A 93 -3.58 -0.84 -10.46
C LEU A 93 -4.36 -1.93 -9.75
N SER A 94 -5.65 -1.68 -9.48
CA SER A 94 -6.49 -2.66 -8.80
C SER A 94 -7.93 -2.68 -9.29
N LEU A 95 -8.53 -3.87 -9.19
CA LEU A 95 -9.95 -4.11 -9.33
C LEU A 95 -10.53 -4.44 -7.96
N ASN A 96 -11.61 -3.76 -7.60
CA ASN A 96 -12.28 -3.89 -6.32
C ASN A 96 -13.73 -4.31 -6.58
N GLN A 97 -14.09 -5.52 -6.16
CA GLN A 97 -15.44 -6.07 -6.27
C GLN A 97 -16.11 -6.05 -4.90
N PHE A 98 -17.18 -5.29 -4.78
CA PHE A 98 -18.08 -5.31 -3.64
C PHE A 98 -19.13 -6.40 -3.82
N ILE A 99 -19.28 -7.29 -2.84
CA ILE A 99 -20.29 -8.33 -2.79
C ILE A 99 -20.90 -8.35 -1.38
N PRO A 100 -22.21 -8.18 -1.23
CA PRO A 100 -22.87 -8.40 0.04
C PRO A 100 -23.01 -9.92 0.29
N ILE A 101 -22.38 -10.43 1.35
CA ILE A 101 -22.47 -11.84 1.76
C ILE A 101 -23.11 -11.86 3.15
N PHE A 102 -24.26 -12.52 3.28
CA PHE A 102 -25.06 -12.55 4.52
C PHE A 102 -25.35 -11.13 5.09
N GLY A 103 -25.60 -10.16 4.19
CA GLY A 103 -25.84 -8.78 4.57
C GLY A 103 -24.58 -7.99 4.95
N GLN A 104 -23.40 -8.62 4.99
CA GLN A 104 -22.14 -7.96 5.30
C GLN A 104 -21.43 -7.51 4.01
N PRO A 105 -20.90 -6.28 3.95
CA PRO A 105 -20.13 -5.80 2.82
C PRO A 105 -18.78 -6.48 2.76
N ILE A 106 -18.54 -7.29 1.74
CA ILE A 106 -17.24 -7.91 1.46
C ILE A 106 -16.64 -7.24 0.23
N ILE A 107 -15.40 -6.78 0.33
CA ILE A 107 -14.66 -6.18 -0.77
C ILE A 107 -13.49 -7.12 -1.12
N PHE A 108 -13.55 -7.70 -2.31
CA PHE A 108 -12.45 -8.44 -2.90
C PHE A 108 -11.63 -7.47 -3.75
N THR A 109 -10.31 -7.47 -3.57
CA THR A 109 -9.40 -6.68 -4.37
C THR A 109 -8.35 -7.58 -5.00
N ALA A 110 -8.15 -7.42 -6.30
CA ALA A 110 -7.00 -7.96 -7.01
C ALA A 110 -6.24 -6.80 -7.64
N GLY A 111 -4.93 -6.76 -7.45
CA GLY A 111 -4.12 -5.66 -7.94
C GLY A 111 -2.66 -6.01 -8.13
N ALA A 112 -1.92 -5.04 -8.67
CA ALA A 112 -0.47 -5.11 -8.85
C ALA A 112 0.14 -3.74 -8.59
N ARG A 113 1.24 -3.74 -7.79
CA ARG A 113 2.06 -2.55 -7.53
C ARG A 113 3.33 -2.64 -8.34
N TRP A 114 3.55 -1.65 -9.17
CA TRP A 114 4.81 -1.48 -9.87
C TRP A 114 5.68 -0.48 -9.11
N TYR A 115 6.97 -0.80 -8.98
CA TYR A 115 8.02 0.05 -8.45
C TYR A 115 9.12 0.19 -9.48
N ASP A 116 9.61 1.41 -9.69
CA ASP A 116 10.83 1.62 -10.46
C ASP A 116 12.06 1.05 -9.73
N SER A 117 13.23 1.09 -10.36
CA SER A 117 14.46 0.56 -9.80
C SER A 117 14.87 1.22 -8.47
N ASN A 118 14.68 2.52 -8.34
CA ASN A 118 15.05 3.26 -7.14
C ASN A 118 14.18 2.83 -5.95
N ARG A 119 12.85 2.80 -6.15
CA ARG A 119 11.91 2.37 -5.13
C ARG A 119 12.08 0.90 -4.78
N ALA A 120 12.24 0.03 -5.78
CA ALA A 120 12.46 -1.40 -5.56
C ALA A 120 13.77 -1.66 -4.81
N ASN A 121 14.84 -0.93 -5.14
CA ASN A 121 16.11 -1.03 -4.44
C ASN A 121 16.00 -0.56 -2.98
N TYR A 122 15.25 0.50 -2.71
CA TYR A 122 14.99 0.95 -1.34
C TYR A 122 14.28 -0.11 -0.49
N PHE A 123 13.32 -0.85 -1.04
CA PHE A 123 12.56 -1.86 -0.32
C PHE A 123 13.29 -3.20 -0.22
N TYR A 124 13.97 -3.64 -1.27
CA TYR A 124 14.44 -5.00 -1.45
C TYR A 124 15.92 -5.09 -1.81
N GLY A 125 16.59 -3.97 -2.04
CA GLY A 125 18.00 -3.92 -2.41
C GLY A 125 18.93 -3.96 -1.20
N VAL A 126 20.21 -4.24 -1.49
CA VAL A 126 21.36 -4.13 -0.60
C VAL A 126 22.41 -3.29 -1.31
N ASN A 127 22.68 -2.08 -0.83
CA ASN A 127 23.71 -1.22 -1.38
C ASN A 127 25.12 -1.71 -0.97
N SER A 128 26.16 -1.29 -1.68
CA SER A 128 27.55 -1.66 -1.38
C SER A 128 27.98 -1.36 0.07
N SER A 129 27.51 -0.24 0.63
CA SER A 129 27.76 0.15 2.03
C SER A 129 27.00 -0.70 3.05
N GLU A 130 26.02 -1.50 2.63
CA GLU A 130 25.20 -2.37 3.48
C GLU A 130 25.65 -3.84 3.43
N VAL A 131 26.65 -4.17 2.61
CA VAL A 131 27.21 -5.53 2.50
C VAL A 131 27.76 -5.96 3.86
N SER A 132 27.40 -7.16 4.34
CA SER A 132 27.85 -7.70 5.63
C SER A 132 27.67 -9.22 5.70
N GLY A 133 28.73 -9.96 6.00
CA GLY A 133 28.67 -11.41 6.10
C GLY A 133 28.18 -12.09 4.82
N GLN A 134 27.07 -12.80 4.90
CA GLN A 134 26.44 -13.46 3.74
C GLN A 134 25.49 -12.53 2.94
N ARG A 135 25.27 -11.31 3.41
CA ARG A 135 24.45 -10.33 2.72
C ARG A 135 25.26 -9.62 1.64
N THR A 136 25.17 -10.11 0.42
CA THR A 136 25.85 -9.53 -0.75
C THR A 136 25.10 -8.33 -1.28
N GLU A 137 25.77 -7.48 -2.04
CA GLU A 137 25.15 -6.40 -2.81
C GLU A 137 24.07 -6.96 -3.75
N TYR A 138 22.93 -6.28 -3.82
CA TYR A 138 21.82 -6.71 -4.64
C TYR A 138 20.95 -5.53 -5.09
N ALA A 139 20.65 -5.48 -6.38
CA ALA A 139 19.72 -4.52 -6.97
C ALA A 139 18.61 -5.27 -7.73
N PRO A 140 17.36 -5.26 -7.26
CA PRO A 140 16.27 -5.99 -7.91
C PRO A 140 15.85 -5.43 -9.27
N GLY A 141 16.25 -4.19 -9.61
CA GLY A 141 15.69 -3.46 -10.75
C GLY A 141 14.24 -3.06 -10.52
N SER A 142 13.52 -2.69 -11.58
CA SER A 142 12.09 -2.45 -11.46
C SER A 142 11.33 -3.75 -11.17
N THR A 143 10.22 -3.66 -10.44
CA THR A 143 9.46 -4.85 -10.02
C THR A 143 7.97 -4.61 -10.01
N THR A 144 7.19 -5.67 -10.23
CA THR A 144 5.73 -5.66 -10.10
C THR A 144 5.31 -6.70 -9.07
N LEU A 145 4.55 -6.28 -8.07
CA LEU A 145 4.12 -7.05 -6.90
C LEU A 145 2.62 -7.30 -6.99
N PRO A 146 2.15 -8.45 -7.46
CA PRO A 146 0.74 -8.81 -7.41
C PRO A 146 0.25 -8.94 -5.97
N TYR A 147 -1.01 -8.62 -5.75
CA TYR A 147 -1.63 -8.80 -4.45
C TYR A 147 -3.12 -9.11 -4.55
N LEU A 148 -3.64 -9.74 -3.49
CA LEU A 148 -5.06 -9.96 -3.26
C LEU A 148 -5.42 -9.45 -1.88
N SER A 149 -6.63 -8.92 -1.72
CA SER A 149 -7.16 -8.64 -0.39
C SER A 149 -8.65 -8.92 -0.29
N ILE A 150 -9.07 -9.24 0.93
CA ILE A 150 -10.47 -9.40 1.31
C ILE A 150 -10.68 -8.49 2.52
N ASN A 151 -11.63 -7.58 2.43
CA ASN A 151 -11.92 -6.64 3.48
C ASN A 151 -13.42 -6.62 3.78
N THR A 152 -13.78 -6.39 5.03
CA THR A 152 -15.16 -6.23 5.47
C THR A 152 -15.29 -5.12 6.50
N PHE A 153 -16.48 -4.55 6.58
CA PHE A 153 -16.86 -3.56 7.58
C PHE A 153 -18.17 -4.03 8.22
N HIS A 154 -18.18 -4.09 9.53
CA HIS A 154 -19.38 -4.45 10.29
C HIS A 154 -19.77 -3.28 11.22
N PRO A 155 -20.96 -2.67 11.04
CA PRO A 155 -21.41 -1.63 11.95
C PRO A 155 -21.75 -2.25 13.30
N ILE A 156 -21.09 -1.80 14.36
CA ILE A 156 -21.39 -2.20 15.75
C ILE A 156 -22.53 -1.32 16.28
N ASN A 157 -22.49 -0.02 15.96
CA ASN A 157 -23.52 0.96 16.25
C ASN A 157 -23.44 2.12 15.23
N THR A 158 -24.24 3.18 15.42
CA THR A 158 -24.30 4.34 14.51
C THR A 158 -22.97 5.08 14.34
N HIS A 159 -22.06 4.97 15.31
CA HIS A 159 -20.78 5.69 15.32
C HIS A 159 -19.58 4.76 15.15
N THR A 160 -19.73 3.46 15.40
CA THR A 160 -18.59 2.53 15.45
C THR A 160 -18.74 1.43 14.42
N ASN A 161 -17.70 1.25 13.61
CA ASN A 161 -17.59 0.14 12.66
C ASN A 161 -16.36 -0.71 13.01
N LEU A 162 -16.52 -2.03 13.00
CA LEU A 162 -15.43 -2.98 12.98
C LEU A 162 -14.94 -3.12 11.54
N PHE A 163 -13.65 -2.98 11.33
CA PHE A 163 -12.96 -3.30 10.09
C PHE A 163 -12.15 -4.57 10.28
N ALA A 164 -12.22 -5.48 9.34
CA ALA A 164 -11.34 -6.65 9.26
C ALA A 164 -10.87 -6.86 7.82
N GLY A 165 -9.61 -7.22 7.66
CA GLY A 165 -9.03 -7.45 6.35
C GLY A 165 -7.90 -8.46 6.36
N VAL A 166 -7.76 -9.19 5.25
CA VAL A 166 -6.63 -10.08 4.96
C VAL A 166 -6.01 -9.64 3.65
N ASN A 167 -4.67 -9.49 3.65
CA ASN A 167 -3.92 -9.11 2.46
C ASN A 167 -2.87 -10.19 2.17
N PHE A 168 -2.77 -10.57 0.89
CA PHE A 168 -1.76 -11.48 0.36
C PHE A 168 -0.92 -10.73 -0.67
N ASN A 169 0.41 -10.71 -0.49
CA ASN A 169 1.34 -10.14 -1.45
C ASN A 169 2.22 -11.26 -2.01
N PHE A 170 2.45 -11.25 -3.32
CA PHE A 170 3.30 -12.21 -4.02
C PHE A 170 4.57 -11.52 -4.49
N PHE A 171 5.71 -12.14 -4.22
CA PHE A 171 7.01 -11.58 -4.55
C PHE A 171 7.56 -12.25 -5.81
N PRO A 172 7.85 -11.50 -6.89
CA PRO A 172 8.47 -12.03 -8.09
C PRO A 172 9.93 -12.43 -7.84
N SER A 173 10.52 -13.17 -8.75
CA SER A 173 11.86 -13.75 -8.59
C SER A 173 12.94 -12.71 -8.29
N ASN A 174 12.89 -11.55 -8.93
CA ASN A 174 13.83 -10.45 -8.68
C ASN A 174 13.70 -9.83 -7.28
N VAL A 175 12.59 -10.03 -6.57
CA VAL A 175 12.45 -9.67 -5.15
C VAL A 175 12.90 -10.83 -4.26
N VAL A 176 12.50 -12.06 -4.60
CA VAL A 176 12.83 -13.27 -3.80
C VAL A 176 14.33 -13.56 -3.78
N ASN A 177 15.05 -13.23 -4.85
CA ASN A 177 16.51 -13.42 -4.95
C ASN A 177 17.30 -12.43 -4.09
N SER A 178 16.66 -11.43 -3.49
CA SER A 178 17.33 -10.53 -2.57
C SER A 178 17.77 -11.27 -1.29
N PRO A 179 19.00 -11.04 -0.80
CA PRO A 179 19.50 -11.69 0.42
C PRO A 179 18.72 -11.32 1.70
N ILE A 180 17.93 -10.24 1.67
CA ILE A 180 17.09 -9.81 2.79
C ILE A 180 15.64 -10.29 2.70
N VAL A 181 15.25 -10.99 1.62
CA VAL A 181 13.91 -11.53 1.42
C VAL A 181 13.93 -13.05 1.59
N LYS A 182 13.19 -13.55 2.55
CA LYS A 182 13.19 -14.99 2.91
C LYS A 182 11.94 -15.75 2.40
N ARG A 183 10.96 -15.05 1.85
CA ARG A 183 9.66 -15.65 1.49
C ARG A 183 9.23 -15.23 0.09
N LYS A 184 8.49 -16.11 -0.58
CA LYS A 184 7.90 -15.84 -1.91
C LYS A 184 6.56 -15.09 -1.82
N SER A 185 5.99 -15.00 -0.63
CA SER A 185 4.72 -14.31 -0.38
C SER A 185 4.63 -13.86 1.08
N SER A 186 3.73 -12.92 1.35
CA SER A 186 3.36 -12.55 2.71
C SER A 186 1.85 -12.48 2.85
N ALA A 187 1.34 -12.86 4.01
CA ALA A 187 -0.04 -12.65 4.42
C ALA A 187 -0.05 -11.74 5.65
N SER A 188 -1.00 -10.83 5.70
CA SER A 188 -1.24 -9.98 6.85
C SER A 188 -2.72 -9.88 7.16
N VAL A 189 -3.05 -9.86 8.44
CA VAL A 189 -4.40 -9.63 8.95
C VAL A 189 -4.43 -8.28 9.62
N VAL A 190 -5.45 -7.51 9.34
CA VAL A 190 -5.71 -6.20 9.97
C VAL A 190 -7.10 -6.26 10.59
N ILE A 191 -7.19 -5.87 11.85
CA ILE A 191 -8.47 -5.70 12.55
C ILE A 191 -8.41 -4.32 13.22
N GLY A 192 -9.48 -3.56 13.11
CA GLY A 192 -9.55 -2.21 13.66
C GLY A 192 -10.97 -1.75 13.92
N LEU A 193 -11.09 -0.73 14.74
CA LEU A 193 -12.34 -0.02 14.98
C LEU A 193 -12.24 1.38 14.36
N ASN A 194 -13.27 1.77 13.64
CA ASN A 194 -13.44 3.13 13.12
C ASN A 194 -14.59 3.80 13.87
N TYR A 195 -14.34 4.98 14.42
CA TYR A 195 -15.34 5.80 15.10
C TYR A 195 -15.63 7.05 14.26
N ASN A 196 -16.91 7.27 13.97
CA ASN A 196 -17.40 8.45 13.27
C ASN A 196 -18.04 9.40 14.31
N PHE A 197 -17.56 10.63 14.37
CA PHE A 197 -18.08 11.68 15.24
C PHE A 197 -19.37 12.30 14.68
#